data_921bbe65f64e9cfeb29d596558e500e1
#
_entry.id   921bbe65f64e9cfeb29d596558e500e1
#
_cell.length_a   1.000
_cell.length_b   1.000
_cell.length_c   1.000
_cell.angle_alpha   90.00
_cell.angle_beta   90.00
_cell.angle_gamma   90.00
#
_symmetry.space_group_name_H-M   'P 1'
#
loop_
_entity.id
_entity.type
_entity.pdbx_description
1 polymer ?
#
loop_
_entity_poly.entity_id
_entity_poly.type
_entity_poly.pdbx_seq_one_letter_code
_entity_poly.pdbx_strand_id
1 'polypeptide(L)'
;MRLFTLVGIFALVATCFWETQAMATDGLITIKSSFGPEDTMKRLEAEVKAKGLTVFAHVDHAASAAAVGMTLRPTDLLIFGNAKGGTPLMQQAQTAGIDLPLKALVWQDEQGATWLSYNDPAYLAGRHGVGEPAKTAIGAMTAALHAIAAKATAP
;
A
#
# COMPACT_ATOMS: atom_id res chain seq x y z
N MET A 1 -47.89 35.71 -36.63
CA MET A 1 -47.58 35.41 -35.23
C MET A 1 -46.73 34.14 -35.23
N ARG A 2 -45.41 34.26 -35.21
CA ARG A 2 -44.46 33.14 -35.27
C ARG A 2 -43.87 32.93 -33.89
N LEU A 3 -44.15 31.75 -33.30
CA LEU A 3 -43.63 31.30 -32.02
C LEU A 3 -42.23 30.75 -32.22
N PHE A 4 -41.21 31.36 -31.61
CA PHE A 4 -39.86 30.83 -31.55
C PHE A 4 -39.73 29.97 -30.30
N THR A 5 -39.52 28.63 -30.48
CA THR A 5 -39.23 27.69 -29.42
C THR A 5 -37.71 27.67 -29.19
N LEU A 6 -37.24 28.18 -28.06
CA LEU A 6 -35.86 28.08 -27.58
C LEU A 6 -35.66 26.68 -27.01
N VAL A 7 -34.84 25.87 -27.72
CA VAL A 7 -34.34 24.56 -27.20
C VAL A 7 -33.05 24.84 -26.41
N GLY A 8 -33.16 24.77 -25.10
CA GLY A 8 -31.99 24.86 -24.20
C GLY A 8 -31.21 23.54 -24.23
N ILE A 9 -29.97 23.60 -24.70
CA ILE A 9 -29.00 22.47 -24.63
C ILE A 9 -28.41 22.47 -23.22
N PHE A 10 -28.82 21.53 -22.39
CA PHE A 10 -28.15 21.22 -21.11
C PHE A 10 -26.90 20.38 -21.42
N ALA A 11 -25.73 21.01 -21.32
CA ALA A 11 -24.46 20.29 -21.37
C ALA A 11 -24.25 19.57 -20.03
N LEU A 12 -24.39 18.25 -20.04
CA LEU A 12 -24.07 17.37 -18.91
C LEU A 12 -22.54 17.25 -18.83
N VAL A 13 -21.92 17.98 -17.89
CA VAL A 13 -20.50 17.81 -17.57
C VAL A 13 -20.36 16.52 -16.76
N ALA A 14 -19.96 15.44 -17.39
CA ALA A 14 -19.59 14.21 -16.72
C ALA A 14 -18.23 14.41 -16.04
N THR A 15 -18.22 14.67 -14.74
CA THR A 15 -17.02 14.60 -13.91
C THR A 15 -16.61 13.12 -13.78
N CYS A 16 -15.59 12.71 -14.55
CA CYS A 16 -14.94 11.42 -14.34
C CYS A 16 -14.21 11.44 -12.98
N PHE A 17 -14.86 10.90 -11.96
CA PHE A 17 -14.15 10.47 -10.77
C PHE A 17 -13.27 9.28 -11.14
N TRP A 18 -11.97 9.48 -11.16
CA TRP A 18 -11.00 8.39 -11.31
C TRP A 18 -10.96 7.66 -9.96
N GLU A 19 -11.78 6.62 -9.83
CA GLU A 19 -11.67 5.70 -8.70
C GLU A 19 -10.33 4.97 -8.80
N THR A 20 -9.47 5.18 -7.82
CA THR A 20 -8.28 4.37 -7.60
C THR A 20 -8.75 2.96 -7.21
N GLN A 21 -8.79 2.05 -8.16
CA GLN A 21 -9.15 0.66 -7.89
C GLN A 21 -8.02 0.00 -7.09
N ALA A 22 -8.29 -0.30 -5.83
CA ALA A 22 -7.48 -1.22 -5.05
C ALA A 22 -7.85 -2.65 -5.47
N MET A 23 -6.89 -3.39 -6.02
CA MET A 23 -7.06 -4.82 -6.29
C MET A 23 -6.69 -5.61 -5.03
N ALA A 24 -7.67 -6.27 -4.41
CA ALA A 24 -7.44 -7.13 -3.26
C ALA A 24 -7.38 -8.59 -3.74
N THR A 25 -6.26 -9.25 -3.52
CA THR A 25 -6.09 -10.70 -3.71
C THR A 25 -5.67 -11.28 -2.35
N ASP A 26 -6.54 -12.07 -1.72
CA ASP A 26 -6.27 -12.81 -0.47
C ASP A 26 -5.43 -12.05 0.57
N GLY A 27 -5.90 -10.88 0.99
CA GLY A 27 -5.22 -10.05 1.99
C GLY A 27 -4.10 -9.17 1.45
N LEU A 28 -3.77 -9.22 0.16
CA LEU A 28 -2.85 -8.27 -0.47
C LEU A 28 -3.61 -7.02 -0.92
N ILE A 29 -3.27 -5.87 -0.37
CA ILE A 29 -3.80 -4.57 -0.78
C ILE A 29 -2.82 -3.96 -1.79
N THR A 30 -3.32 -3.54 -2.94
CA THR A 30 -2.52 -2.94 -4.02
C THR A 30 -3.14 -1.62 -4.45
N ILE A 31 -2.34 -0.55 -4.46
CA ILE A 31 -2.77 0.82 -4.75
C ILE A 31 -1.90 1.37 -5.88
N LYS A 32 -2.52 1.93 -6.91
CA LYS A 32 -1.79 2.59 -8.00
C LYS A 32 -1.18 3.90 -7.49
N SER A 33 0.10 4.11 -7.79
CA SER A 33 0.78 5.37 -7.47
C SER A 33 0.66 6.38 -8.61
N SER A 34 0.55 7.67 -8.25
CA SER A 34 0.64 8.80 -9.17
C SER A 34 2.09 9.16 -9.53
N PHE A 35 3.06 8.50 -8.91
CA PHE A 35 4.50 8.78 -9.05
C PHE A 35 5.24 7.59 -9.63
N GLY A 36 6.47 7.81 -10.08
CA GLY A 36 7.40 6.74 -10.47
C GLY A 36 7.85 5.90 -9.26
N PRO A 37 8.50 4.74 -9.50
CA PRO A 37 8.88 3.81 -8.42
C PRO A 37 9.77 4.46 -7.36
N GLU A 38 10.81 5.18 -7.78
CA GLU A 38 11.77 5.83 -6.87
C GLU A 38 11.10 6.88 -5.97
N ASP A 39 10.26 7.75 -6.56
CA ASP A 39 9.55 8.78 -5.79
C ASP A 39 8.51 8.18 -4.85
N THR A 40 7.80 7.13 -5.29
CA THR A 40 6.85 6.39 -4.44
C THR A 40 7.56 5.79 -3.24
N MET A 41 8.74 5.17 -3.43
CA MET A 41 9.52 4.60 -2.35
C MET A 41 10.04 5.66 -1.37
N LYS A 42 10.56 6.78 -1.88
CA LYS A 42 11.00 7.91 -1.04
C LYS A 42 9.85 8.46 -0.19
N ARG A 43 8.68 8.63 -0.77
CA ARG A 43 7.47 9.09 -0.08
C ARG A 43 7.01 8.08 0.96
N LEU A 44 6.99 6.78 0.63
CA LEU A 44 6.68 5.70 1.54
C LEU A 44 7.59 5.72 2.77
N GLU A 45 8.90 5.80 2.57
CA GLU A 45 9.88 5.85 3.66
C GLU A 45 9.71 7.10 4.53
N ALA A 46 9.44 8.25 3.93
CA ALA A 46 9.18 9.50 4.64
C ALA A 46 7.91 9.39 5.53
N GLU A 47 6.82 8.82 5.02
CA GLU A 47 5.57 8.63 5.77
C GLU A 47 5.73 7.60 6.90
N VAL A 48 6.49 6.52 6.67
CA VAL A 48 6.85 5.53 7.69
C VAL A 48 7.57 6.22 8.86
N LYS A 49 8.60 7.03 8.56
CA LYS A 49 9.36 7.80 9.57
C LYS A 49 8.50 8.84 10.28
N ALA A 50 7.63 9.54 9.54
CA ALA A 50 6.72 10.54 10.11
C ALA A 50 5.71 9.94 11.10
N LYS A 51 5.38 8.65 10.95
CA LYS A 51 4.55 7.87 11.90
C LYS A 51 5.35 7.32 13.09
N GLY A 52 6.64 7.62 13.20
CA GLY A 52 7.50 7.11 14.29
C GLY A 52 7.78 5.60 14.17
N LEU A 53 7.65 5.03 12.96
CA LEU A 53 8.02 3.64 12.69
C LEU A 53 9.50 3.56 12.34
N THR A 54 10.13 2.44 12.69
CA THR A 54 11.51 2.13 12.36
C THR A 54 11.56 1.46 10.99
N VAL A 55 12.43 1.93 10.10
CA VAL A 55 12.81 1.22 8.88
C VAL A 55 13.91 0.23 9.26
N PHE A 56 13.69 -1.06 9.04
CA PHE A 56 14.64 -2.13 9.32
C PHE A 56 15.50 -2.47 8.12
N ALA A 57 14.89 -2.50 6.92
CA ALA A 57 15.61 -2.81 5.69
C ALA A 57 14.88 -2.25 4.47
N HIS A 58 15.68 -2.04 3.41
CA HIS A 58 15.24 -1.78 2.05
C HIS A 58 15.89 -2.83 1.15
N VAL A 59 15.10 -3.53 0.36
CA VAL A 59 15.57 -4.60 -0.54
C VAL A 59 15.22 -4.24 -1.98
N ASP A 60 16.25 -3.91 -2.77
CA ASP A 60 16.13 -3.70 -4.21
C ASP A 60 16.25 -5.06 -4.93
N HIS A 61 15.09 -5.61 -5.30
CA HIS A 61 15.03 -6.88 -6.03
C HIS A 61 15.52 -6.73 -7.48
N ALA A 62 15.33 -5.56 -8.11
CA ALA A 62 15.78 -5.32 -9.47
C ALA A 62 17.31 -5.26 -9.55
N ALA A 63 17.97 -4.55 -8.61
CA ALA A 63 19.42 -4.56 -8.50
C ALA A 63 19.97 -5.95 -8.17
N SER A 64 19.29 -6.69 -7.30
CA SER A 64 19.67 -8.07 -6.97
C SER A 64 19.59 -9.00 -8.18
N ALA A 65 18.56 -8.86 -9.01
CA ALA A 65 18.44 -9.61 -10.27
C ALA A 65 19.56 -9.24 -11.25
N ALA A 66 19.85 -7.95 -11.41
CA ALA A 66 20.92 -7.47 -12.30
C ALA A 66 22.29 -8.02 -11.89
N ALA A 67 22.57 -8.17 -10.59
CA ALA A 67 23.83 -8.72 -10.08
C ALA A 67 24.08 -10.18 -10.50
N VAL A 68 23.03 -10.92 -10.88
CA VAL A 68 23.12 -12.31 -11.38
C VAL A 68 22.78 -12.41 -12.87
N GLY A 69 22.81 -11.29 -13.61
CA GLY A 69 22.59 -11.24 -15.05
C GLY A 69 21.13 -11.38 -15.49
N MET A 70 20.18 -11.19 -14.59
CA MET A 70 18.73 -11.26 -14.86
C MET A 70 18.11 -9.85 -14.92
N THR A 71 17.05 -9.70 -15.69
CA THR A 71 16.29 -8.45 -15.79
C THR A 71 15.02 -8.55 -14.97
N LEU A 72 14.80 -7.57 -14.08
CA LEU A 72 13.55 -7.39 -13.36
C LEU A 72 13.17 -5.90 -13.45
N ARG A 73 11.88 -5.62 -13.64
CA ARG A 73 11.36 -4.25 -13.54
C ARG A 73 11.55 -3.72 -12.12
N PRO A 74 11.54 -2.39 -11.91
CA PRO A 74 11.61 -1.81 -10.57
C PRO A 74 10.72 -2.57 -9.59
N THR A 75 11.32 -3.09 -8.54
CA THR A 75 10.66 -3.92 -7.53
C THR A 75 11.43 -3.76 -6.23
N ASP A 76 10.91 -2.93 -5.34
CA ASP A 76 11.56 -2.50 -4.11
C ASP A 76 10.70 -2.81 -2.89
N LEU A 77 11.28 -3.44 -1.87
CA LEU A 77 10.61 -3.79 -0.63
C LEU A 77 11.15 -2.96 0.52
N LEU A 78 10.25 -2.27 1.23
CA LEU A 78 10.55 -1.62 2.50
C LEU A 78 10.03 -2.47 3.66
N ILE A 79 10.91 -2.77 4.63
CA ILE A 79 10.57 -3.52 5.86
C ILE A 79 10.60 -2.54 7.02
N PHE A 80 9.48 -2.40 7.74
CA PHE A 80 9.31 -1.39 8.77
C PHE A 80 8.30 -1.79 9.85
N GLY A 81 8.34 -1.13 10.99
CA GLY A 81 7.41 -1.36 12.08
C GLY A 81 7.89 -0.81 13.42
N ASN A 82 7.24 -1.25 14.49
CA ASN A 82 7.70 -1.02 15.86
C ASN A 82 7.26 -2.17 16.79
N ALA A 83 7.93 -2.31 17.91
CA ALA A 83 7.64 -3.35 18.89
C ALA A 83 6.24 -3.20 19.51
N LYS A 84 5.74 -1.97 19.69
CA LYS A 84 4.41 -1.72 20.30
C LYS A 84 3.28 -2.29 19.44
N GLY A 85 3.43 -2.25 18.10
CA GLY A 85 2.44 -2.81 17.18
C GLY A 85 2.55 -4.34 17.06
N GLY A 86 3.76 -4.86 16.88
CA GLY A 86 3.98 -6.28 16.56
C GLY A 86 3.91 -7.21 17.77
N THR A 87 4.38 -6.79 18.94
CA THR A 87 4.47 -7.65 20.13
C THR A 87 3.13 -8.23 20.57
N PRO A 88 2.02 -7.46 20.60
CA PRO A 88 0.71 -8.03 21.01
C PRO A 88 0.24 -9.19 20.13
N LEU A 89 0.56 -9.19 18.83
CA LEU A 89 0.25 -10.30 17.94
C LEU A 89 1.12 -11.52 18.27
N MET A 90 2.43 -11.32 18.43
CA MET A 90 3.39 -12.40 18.72
C MET A 90 3.17 -12.99 20.12
N GLN A 91 2.65 -12.23 21.08
CA GLN A 91 2.27 -12.76 22.41
C GLN A 91 1.11 -13.77 22.34
N GLN A 92 0.21 -13.64 21.35
CA GLN A 92 -0.86 -14.61 21.11
C GLN A 92 -0.40 -15.75 20.21
N ALA A 93 0.37 -15.44 19.17
CA ALA A 93 0.90 -16.40 18.20
C ALA A 93 2.31 -16.01 17.79
N GLN A 94 3.32 -16.66 18.37
CA GLN A 94 4.74 -16.36 18.06
C GLN A 94 5.04 -16.49 16.56
N THR A 95 4.31 -17.38 15.85
CA THR A 95 4.43 -17.56 14.40
C THR A 95 4.10 -16.31 13.59
N ALA A 96 3.36 -15.33 14.15
CA ALA A 96 3.14 -14.04 13.50
C ALA A 96 4.46 -13.29 13.24
N GLY A 97 5.53 -13.62 13.94
CA GLY A 97 6.87 -13.06 13.70
C GLY A 97 7.43 -13.34 12.31
N ILE A 98 6.93 -14.35 11.55
CA ILE A 98 7.37 -14.59 10.18
C ILE A 98 6.85 -13.50 9.21
N ASP A 99 5.70 -12.92 9.51
CA ASP A 99 5.08 -11.86 8.72
C ASP A 99 5.43 -10.46 9.23
N LEU A 100 6.00 -10.36 10.42
CA LEU A 100 6.49 -9.12 11.02
C LEU A 100 8.03 -9.03 10.93
N PRO A 101 8.60 -7.81 10.82
CA PRO A 101 7.94 -6.49 10.68
C PRO A 101 7.07 -6.39 9.43
N LEU A 102 6.20 -5.35 9.40
CA LEU A 102 5.38 -5.07 8.22
C LEU A 102 6.25 -4.79 6.99
N LYS A 103 5.70 -5.03 5.81
CA LYS A 103 6.39 -4.88 4.54
C LYS A 103 5.48 -4.16 3.55
N ALA A 104 6.06 -3.29 2.74
CA ALA A 104 5.38 -2.69 1.60
C ALA A 104 6.29 -2.77 0.37
N LEU A 105 5.74 -3.21 -0.75
CA LEU A 105 6.40 -3.38 -2.03
C LEU A 105 6.00 -2.24 -2.96
N VAL A 106 6.98 -1.53 -3.52
CA VAL A 106 6.79 -0.62 -4.64
C VAL A 106 7.28 -1.32 -5.90
N TRP A 107 6.44 -1.41 -6.92
CA TRP A 107 6.76 -2.16 -8.13
C TRP A 107 6.14 -1.55 -9.37
N GLN A 108 6.71 -1.86 -10.54
CA GLN A 108 6.23 -1.39 -11.83
C GLN A 108 5.71 -2.56 -12.67
N ASP A 109 4.50 -2.42 -13.23
CA ASP A 109 3.90 -3.41 -14.09
C ASP A 109 4.45 -3.35 -15.54
N GLU A 110 3.93 -4.22 -16.42
CA GLU A 110 4.33 -4.30 -17.83
C GLU A 110 3.95 -3.05 -18.64
N GLN A 111 2.95 -2.32 -18.20
CA GLN A 111 2.48 -1.09 -18.83
C GLN A 111 3.24 0.14 -18.31
N GLY A 112 4.18 -0.04 -17.38
CA GLY A 112 4.96 1.05 -16.78
C GLY A 112 4.23 1.78 -15.66
N ALA A 113 3.07 1.30 -15.20
CA ALA A 113 2.40 1.88 -14.05
C ALA A 113 3.07 1.43 -12.74
N THR A 114 3.15 2.36 -11.79
CA THR A 114 3.72 2.11 -10.47
C THR A 114 2.63 1.74 -9.48
N TRP A 115 2.91 0.74 -8.66
CA TRP A 115 2.01 0.19 -7.64
C TRP A 115 2.70 0.11 -6.29
N LEU A 116 1.92 0.27 -5.23
CA LEU A 116 2.32 -0.01 -3.85
C LEU A 116 1.43 -1.13 -3.31
N SER A 117 2.05 -2.21 -2.84
CA SER A 117 1.35 -3.38 -2.30
C SER A 117 1.81 -3.69 -0.88
N TYR A 118 0.87 -4.11 -0.02
CA TYR A 118 1.17 -4.58 1.33
C TYR A 118 0.13 -5.60 1.80
N ASN A 119 0.50 -6.44 2.77
CA ASN A 119 -0.44 -7.37 3.38
C ASN A 119 -1.32 -6.64 4.41
N ASP A 120 -2.63 -6.88 4.35
CA ASP A 120 -3.58 -6.41 5.37
C ASP A 120 -3.24 -7.02 6.73
N PRO A 121 -3.01 -6.23 7.80
CA PRO A 121 -2.78 -6.76 9.13
C PRO A 121 -3.91 -7.64 9.67
N ALA A 122 -5.16 -7.41 9.27
CA ALA A 122 -6.28 -8.26 9.64
C ALA A 122 -6.17 -9.66 9.00
N TYR A 123 -5.72 -9.73 7.74
CA TYR A 123 -5.43 -11.01 7.08
C TYR A 123 -4.28 -11.75 7.79
N LEU A 124 -3.18 -11.06 8.13
CA LEU A 124 -2.06 -11.66 8.86
C LEU A 124 -2.51 -12.20 10.23
N ALA A 125 -3.34 -11.43 10.95
CA ALA A 125 -3.90 -11.88 12.22
C ALA A 125 -4.74 -13.16 12.05
N GLY A 126 -5.61 -13.21 11.06
CA GLY A 126 -6.42 -14.40 10.75
C GLY A 126 -5.56 -15.62 10.38
N ARG A 127 -4.49 -15.43 9.58
CA ARG A 127 -3.54 -16.47 9.19
C ARG A 127 -2.90 -17.17 10.40
N HIS A 128 -2.62 -16.41 11.46
CA HIS A 128 -1.96 -16.90 12.67
C HIS A 128 -2.92 -17.21 13.82
N GLY A 129 -4.25 -17.10 13.59
CA GLY A 129 -5.25 -17.34 14.64
C GLY A 129 -5.19 -16.29 15.77
N VAL A 130 -4.71 -15.08 15.48
CA VAL A 130 -4.64 -13.98 16.45
C VAL A 130 -6.05 -13.38 16.63
N GLY A 131 -6.55 -13.40 17.86
CA GLY A 131 -7.93 -13.04 18.18
C GLY A 131 -8.10 -11.69 18.90
N GLU A 132 -9.21 -11.56 19.63
CA GLU A 132 -9.68 -10.34 20.29
C GLU A 132 -8.63 -9.59 21.15
N PRO A 133 -7.73 -10.24 21.93
CA PRO A 133 -6.76 -9.50 22.74
C PRO A 133 -5.83 -8.58 21.95
N ALA A 134 -5.56 -8.86 20.66
CA ALA A 134 -4.75 -8.01 19.80
C ALA A 134 -5.56 -7.12 18.85
N LYS A 135 -6.88 -7.14 18.88
CA LYS A 135 -7.77 -6.41 17.97
C LYS A 135 -7.43 -4.91 17.85
N THR A 136 -7.16 -4.26 18.99
CA THR A 136 -6.76 -2.85 19.00
C THR A 136 -5.44 -2.62 18.26
N ALA A 137 -4.44 -3.49 18.46
CA ALA A 137 -3.16 -3.40 17.76
C ALA A 137 -3.32 -3.65 16.25
N ILE A 138 -4.11 -4.65 15.87
CA ILE A 138 -4.43 -4.96 14.46
C ILE A 138 -5.11 -3.75 13.80
N GLY A 139 -6.14 -3.20 14.42
CA GLY A 139 -6.85 -2.03 13.89
C GLY A 139 -5.93 -0.80 13.75
N ALA A 140 -5.05 -0.55 14.71
CA ALA A 140 -4.08 0.54 14.64
C ALA A 140 -3.06 0.33 13.49
N MET A 141 -2.57 -0.90 13.28
CA MET A 141 -1.67 -1.23 12.16
C MET A 141 -2.37 -1.07 10.81
N THR A 142 -3.60 -1.56 10.68
CA THR A 142 -4.41 -1.40 9.45
C THR A 142 -4.60 0.07 9.11
N ALA A 143 -5.02 0.88 10.07
CA ALA A 143 -5.22 2.31 9.87
C ALA A 143 -3.91 3.05 9.54
N ALA A 144 -2.81 2.69 10.19
CA ALA A 144 -1.50 3.28 9.90
C ALA A 144 -1.00 2.95 8.50
N LEU A 145 -1.06 1.67 8.08
CA LEU A 145 -0.65 1.25 6.73
C LEU A 145 -1.50 1.90 5.64
N HIS A 146 -2.81 1.93 5.81
CA HIS A 146 -3.70 2.59 4.88
C HIS A 146 -3.35 4.08 4.71
N ALA A 147 -3.13 4.79 5.82
CA ALA A 147 -2.79 6.21 5.78
C ALA A 147 -1.40 6.46 5.15
N ILE A 148 -0.39 5.63 5.46
CA ILE A 148 0.94 5.70 4.87
C ILE A 148 0.86 5.45 3.36
N ALA A 149 0.19 4.38 2.93
CA ALA A 149 0.07 4.02 1.53
C ALA A 149 -0.68 5.09 0.72
N ALA A 150 -1.80 5.59 1.24
CA ALA A 150 -2.55 6.67 0.59
C ALA A 150 -1.70 7.91 0.35
N LYS A 151 -0.91 8.35 1.35
CA LYS A 151 -0.04 9.53 1.22
C LYS A 151 1.17 9.28 0.32
N ALA A 152 1.71 8.07 0.31
CA ALA A 152 2.83 7.72 -0.55
C ALA A 152 2.45 7.69 -2.03
N THR A 153 1.20 7.39 -2.36
CA THR A 153 0.72 7.15 -3.73
C THR A 153 -0.10 8.29 -4.32
N ALA A 154 -0.72 9.13 -3.50
CA ALA A 154 -1.52 10.28 -3.94
C ALA A 154 -0.66 11.50 -4.26
N PRO A 155 -1.09 12.37 -5.23
CA PRO A 155 -0.39 13.61 -5.58
C PRO A 155 -0.30 14.59 -4.42
#